data_57c6dcd95272b3bd92a207742f09b0d8
#
_entry.id   57c6dcd95272b3bd92a207742f09b0d8
#
_cell.length_a   1.000
_cell.length_b   1.000
_cell.length_c   1.000
_cell.angle_alpha   90.00
_cell.angle_beta   90.00
_cell.angle_gamma   90.00
#
_symmetry.space_group_name_H-M   'P 1'
#
loop_
_entity.id
_entity.type
_entity.pdbx_description
1 polymer ?
#
loop_
_entity_poly.entity_id
_entity_poly.type
_entity_poly.pdbx_seq_one_letter_code
_entity_poly.pdbx_strand_id
1 'polypeptide(L)'
;LRADPRLNSHFRVANRGDATRNHLTRCIVEPDSRTLNTREQTQEIGREHAMTHPAQPTASHFINGEYVEDTNGTPIPVIYAATGEQIATVYAATPEIVDRALSTAKEAQKAWAKMTGTERGRILRRAADIMRERNHELSVLETYDTGKPLQETLIADATSGADALEYFGGLAGSLTGEHIPMGEDWVYTVREALGLCVGIGAWNYPTQIACWKGAPALACGNSMVFKPSETTPLCALKVAEILHEAGAPAGIYNVIQGMGEVGGALVTDPRVDKVSLTGSVPTGKKVYAAAAKGMKHVTMELGGKSPLIIFDDADIDNAVGGAINGNFYSSGQVCSNGTRVFVQKGIKEKFLARLAERTGNAILGDPQDEATSFGPMVSENQMNIVLGYIEKGKEEGARLICGGKRADMDGYFIEPTVFADVTDDMTIAREEIFGPVMSVLDFDTEEEVIARANDTEFGLSAGVFTNDFSRAHRVIGQLEAGSCFINSYNDAPVEAPFGGVKASGVGRENSKEAIKHFSQVKSVYVRMGDVEAAF
;
A
#
# COMPACT_ATOMS: atom_id res chain seq x y z
N LEU A 1 -38.88 18.46 -1.60
CA LEU A 1 -38.38 19.54 -2.47
C LEU A 1 -37.62 18.90 -3.61
N ARG A 2 -38.01 19.28 -4.84
CA ARG A 2 -37.73 18.63 -6.11
C ARG A 2 -36.24 18.60 -6.46
N ALA A 3 -35.76 17.45 -6.96
CA ALA A 3 -34.48 17.26 -7.59
C ALA A 3 -34.40 17.97 -8.95
N ASP A 4 -33.28 18.58 -9.26
CA ASP A 4 -32.93 19.15 -10.57
C ASP A 4 -32.19 18.07 -11.40
N PRO A 5 -32.67 17.71 -12.60
CA PRO A 5 -32.07 16.66 -13.43
C PRO A 5 -31.17 17.26 -14.51
N ARG A 6 -30.00 17.77 -14.19
CA ARG A 6 -28.98 18.20 -15.18
C ARG A 6 -27.56 17.94 -14.70
N LEU A 7 -27.11 16.69 -14.85
CA LEU A 7 -25.67 16.34 -15.00
C LEU A 7 -25.57 14.92 -15.50
N ASN A 8 -25.88 14.74 -16.78
CA ASN A 8 -25.53 13.52 -17.54
C ASN A 8 -25.35 13.91 -19.01
N SER A 9 -24.12 13.97 -19.45
CA SER A 9 -23.67 13.90 -20.87
C SER A 9 -22.18 14.27 -20.90
N HIS A 10 -21.25 13.51 -21.39
CA HIS A 10 -20.94 13.08 -22.72
C HIS A 10 -19.63 12.28 -22.72
N PHE A 11 -19.67 11.02 -22.96
CA PHE A 11 -18.62 10.37 -23.73
C PHE A 11 -19.28 9.82 -24.99
N ARG A 12 -19.04 10.47 -26.13
CA ARG A 12 -19.31 9.91 -27.47
C ARG A 12 -17.99 9.68 -28.16
N VAL A 13 -17.73 8.43 -28.45
CA VAL A 13 -16.76 7.95 -29.42
C VAL A 13 -17.16 8.49 -30.80
N ALA A 14 -16.25 9.16 -31.48
CA ALA A 14 -16.37 9.51 -32.90
C ALA A 14 -15.34 8.74 -33.71
N ASN A 15 -15.84 7.73 -34.40
CA ASN A 15 -15.14 7.00 -35.44
C ASN A 15 -15.47 7.71 -36.77
N ARG A 16 -14.47 8.18 -37.53
CA ARG A 16 -14.51 8.31 -38.99
C ARG A 16 -13.10 8.57 -39.54
N GLY A 17 -12.66 7.63 -40.36
CA GLY A 17 -11.49 7.77 -41.20
C GLY A 17 -11.74 8.73 -42.37
N ASP A 18 -10.67 9.24 -42.94
CA ASP A 18 -10.51 9.22 -44.40
C ASP A 18 -9.03 9.43 -44.78
N ALA A 19 -8.64 8.77 -45.82
CA ALA A 19 -7.29 8.72 -46.38
C ALA A 19 -7.09 9.82 -47.41
N THR A 20 -5.94 10.48 -47.40
CA THR A 20 -5.37 11.02 -48.67
C THR A 20 -3.83 11.04 -48.63
N ARG A 21 -3.29 10.44 -49.67
CA ARG A 21 -1.88 10.39 -50.09
C ARG A 21 -1.30 11.79 -50.31
N ASN A 22 0.01 11.97 -50.01
CA ASN A 22 0.89 12.66 -50.98
C ASN A 22 2.39 12.44 -50.71
N HIS A 23 3.01 11.84 -51.70
CA HIS A 23 4.33 12.03 -52.32
C HIS A 23 5.60 12.27 -51.51
N LEU A 24 6.43 11.22 -51.58
CA LEU A 24 7.87 11.19 -51.42
C LEU A 24 8.58 12.07 -52.45
N THR A 25 9.58 12.85 -52.00
CA THR A 25 10.66 13.31 -52.84
C THR A 25 12.01 12.86 -52.22
N ARG A 26 12.64 11.92 -52.89
CA ARG A 26 14.01 11.47 -52.61
C ARG A 26 15.00 12.53 -53.11
N CYS A 27 15.95 12.98 -52.28
CA CYS A 27 17.21 13.54 -52.72
C CYS A 27 18.30 12.49 -52.48
N ILE A 28 18.88 12.07 -53.59
CA ILE A 28 20.09 11.24 -53.67
C ILE A 28 21.27 12.20 -53.67
N VAL A 29 22.25 11.97 -52.77
CA VAL A 29 23.60 12.56 -52.85
C VAL A 29 24.60 11.41 -52.83
N GLU A 30 25.38 11.31 -53.89
CA GLU A 30 26.47 10.33 -54.08
C GLU A 30 27.70 10.66 -53.21
N PRO A 31 28.54 9.67 -52.89
CA PRO A 31 29.68 9.85 -51.98
C PRO A 31 30.95 10.28 -52.75
N ASP A 32 31.65 11.28 -52.19
CA ASP A 32 32.99 11.65 -52.63
C ASP A 32 34.04 10.85 -51.85
N SER A 33 34.91 10.18 -52.61
CA SER A 33 35.99 9.34 -52.16
C SER A 33 37.24 10.16 -51.83
N ARG A 34 37.70 10.18 -50.59
CA ARG A 34 39.10 10.40 -50.23
C ARG A 34 39.53 9.53 -49.05
N THR A 35 40.22 8.44 -49.38
CA THR A 35 41.06 7.68 -48.47
C THR A 35 42.21 8.54 -47.93
N LEU A 36 42.37 8.58 -46.61
CA LEU A 36 43.66 8.74 -45.96
C LEU A 36 43.67 7.99 -44.61
N ASN A 37 44.70 7.18 -44.51
CA ASN A 37 45.13 6.35 -43.38
C ASN A 37 45.30 7.15 -42.09
N THR A 38 44.69 6.67 -40.97
CA THR A 38 45.30 6.75 -39.64
C THR A 38 44.73 5.59 -38.77
N ARG A 39 45.39 4.43 -38.85
CA ARG A 39 45.40 3.43 -37.78
C ARG A 39 46.36 3.99 -36.72
N GLU A 40 45.87 4.55 -35.63
CA GLU A 40 46.55 4.73 -34.34
C GLU A 40 45.87 5.75 -33.41
N GLN A 41 44.52 5.83 -33.37
CA GLN A 41 43.81 6.58 -32.32
C GLN A 41 42.40 6.01 -32.02
N THR A 42 42.29 4.69 -31.95
CA THR A 42 41.02 4.01 -31.59
C THR A 42 41.24 3.06 -30.40
N GLN A 43 41.73 3.60 -29.29
CA GLN A 43 41.81 2.82 -28.04
C GLN A 43 41.45 3.61 -26.77
N GLU A 44 40.72 4.71 -26.89
CA GLU A 44 40.28 5.47 -25.68
C GLU A 44 38.87 6.11 -25.76
N ILE A 45 37.97 5.59 -26.59
CA ILE A 45 36.54 5.99 -26.55
C ILE A 45 35.70 4.71 -26.57
N GLY A 46 35.77 3.96 -25.50
CA GLY A 46 34.99 2.73 -25.26
C GLY A 46 34.55 2.59 -23.83
N ARG A 47 34.22 3.69 -23.16
CA ARG A 47 33.26 3.66 -22.05
C ARG A 47 31.90 3.96 -22.67
N GLU A 48 31.23 2.90 -23.13
CA GLU A 48 29.80 2.92 -23.30
C GLU A 48 29.20 3.51 -22.02
N HIS A 49 28.61 4.70 -22.13
CA HIS A 49 27.59 5.11 -21.17
C HIS A 49 26.48 4.09 -21.38
N ALA A 50 26.52 2.99 -20.64
CA ALA A 50 25.34 2.15 -20.46
C ALA A 50 24.26 3.11 -19.99
N MET A 51 23.23 3.32 -20.81
CA MET A 51 22.09 4.14 -20.42
C MET A 51 21.54 3.49 -19.15
N THR A 52 21.61 4.20 -18.04
CA THR A 52 21.05 3.73 -16.77
C THR A 52 19.56 3.53 -16.95
N HIS A 53 19.02 2.42 -16.45
CA HIS A 53 17.60 2.14 -16.55
C HIS A 53 16.79 3.30 -15.94
N PRO A 54 15.64 3.69 -16.51
CA PRO A 54 14.82 4.82 -16.01
C PRO A 54 14.41 4.70 -14.54
N ALA A 55 14.32 3.47 -14.02
CA ALA A 55 13.99 3.20 -12.63
C ALA A 55 15.17 3.41 -11.65
N GLN A 56 16.44 3.55 -12.14
CA GLN A 56 17.57 3.80 -11.25
C GLN A 56 17.41 5.16 -10.57
N PRO A 57 17.31 5.22 -9.23
CA PRO A 57 17.16 6.50 -8.53
C PRO A 57 18.45 7.31 -8.56
N THR A 58 18.33 8.61 -8.31
CA THR A 58 19.48 9.55 -8.23
C THR A 58 20.46 9.14 -7.13
N ALA A 59 19.93 8.64 -6.00
CA ALA A 59 20.71 8.08 -4.90
C ALA A 59 19.81 7.16 -4.04
N SER A 60 20.43 6.39 -3.17
CA SER A 60 19.75 5.38 -2.34
C SER A 60 18.86 5.97 -1.25
N HIS A 61 19.16 7.16 -0.76
CA HIS A 61 18.44 7.80 0.35
C HIS A 61 17.97 9.20 -0.03
N PHE A 62 16.94 9.69 0.69
CA PHE A 62 16.53 11.09 0.66
C PHE A 62 16.52 11.62 2.10
N ILE A 63 17.46 12.51 2.43
CA ILE A 63 17.70 12.96 3.81
C ILE A 63 17.93 14.47 3.82
N ASN A 64 17.21 15.17 4.68
CA ASN A 64 17.37 16.60 4.86
C ASN A 64 17.15 17.43 3.58
N GLY A 65 16.18 17.01 2.75
CA GLY A 65 15.79 17.70 1.52
C GLY A 65 16.68 17.41 0.30
N GLU A 66 17.58 16.45 0.38
CA GLU A 66 18.48 16.09 -0.70
C GLU A 66 18.64 14.57 -0.88
N TYR A 67 18.97 14.16 -2.10
CA TYR A 67 19.38 12.80 -2.40
C TYR A 67 20.79 12.53 -1.85
N VAL A 68 20.96 11.40 -1.16
CA VAL A 68 22.20 11.02 -0.49
C VAL A 68 22.59 9.61 -0.89
N GLU A 69 23.82 9.44 -1.40
CA GLU A 69 24.37 8.13 -1.68
C GLU A 69 25.44 7.74 -0.65
N ASP A 70 25.39 6.48 -0.21
CA ASP A 70 26.45 5.88 0.60
C ASP A 70 26.70 4.43 0.15
N THR A 71 27.68 4.28 -0.71
CA THR A 71 28.08 2.97 -1.27
C THR A 71 28.82 2.06 -0.28
N ASN A 72 29.05 2.51 0.97
CA ASN A 72 29.56 1.64 2.03
C ASN A 72 28.49 0.69 2.59
N GLY A 73 27.21 0.99 2.34
CA GLY A 73 26.11 0.10 2.68
C GLY A 73 26.08 -1.18 1.83
N THR A 74 25.35 -2.19 2.30
CA THR A 74 25.14 -3.41 1.51
C THR A 74 24.31 -3.09 0.27
N PRO A 75 24.72 -3.48 -0.94
CA PRO A 75 23.93 -3.27 -2.15
C PRO A 75 22.65 -4.11 -2.12
N ILE A 76 21.55 -3.49 -2.53
CA ILE A 76 20.22 -4.09 -2.65
C ILE A 76 19.85 -4.03 -4.14
N PRO A 77 19.82 -5.16 -4.85
CA PRO A 77 19.38 -5.18 -6.24
C PRO A 77 17.86 -4.97 -6.31
N VAL A 78 17.43 -4.15 -7.26
CA VAL A 78 16.01 -3.96 -7.59
C VAL A 78 15.73 -4.77 -8.85
N ILE A 79 14.81 -5.72 -8.74
CA ILE A 79 14.51 -6.66 -9.82
C ILE A 79 13.16 -6.31 -10.43
N TYR A 80 13.08 -6.20 -11.75
CA TYR A 80 11.80 -6.10 -12.44
C TYR A 80 11.14 -7.46 -12.50
N ALA A 81 10.07 -7.62 -11.77
CA ALA A 81 9.42 -8.91 -11.54
C ALA A 81 8.89 -9.57 -12.85
N ALA A 82 8.59 -8.78 -13.87
CA ALA A 82 8.09 -9.26 -15.16
C ALA A 82 9.14 -9.98 -16.01
N THR A 83 10.44 -9.64 -15.82
CA THR A 83 11.54 -10.26 -16.58
C THR A 83 12.52 -11.02 -15.70
N GLY A 84 12.57 -10.71 -14.39
CA GLY A 84 13.59 -11.19 -13.47
C GLY A 84 14.92 -10.46 -13.59
N GLU A 85 15.01 -9.41 -14.42
CA GLU A 85 16.24 -8.64 -14.62
C GLU A 85 16.42 -7.56 -13.55
N GLN A 86 17.68 -7.30 -13.21
CA GLN A 86 18.03 -6.19 -12.32
C GLN A 86 17.96 -4.86 -13.10
N ILE A 87 17.11 -3.95 -12.61
CA ILE A 87 16.86 -2.63 -13.22
C ILE A 87 17.50 -1.48 -12.45
N ALA A 88 17.83 -1.68 -11.17
CA ALA A 88 18.47 -0.66 -10.34
C ALA A 88 19.29 -1.30 -9.21
N THR A 89 20.09 -0.49 -8.54
CA THR A 89 20.74 -0.83 -7.26
C THR A 89 20.55 0.33 -6.30
N VAL A 90 20.17 0.04 -5.06
CA VAL A 90 20.25 0.97 -3.94
C VAL A 90 21.11 0.35 -2.84
N TYR A 91 21.60 1.16 -1.90
CA TYR A 91 22.44 0.69 -0.80
C TYR A 91 21.71 0.79 0.53
N ALA A 92 21.91 -0.17 1.42
CA ALA A 92 21.36 -0.14 2.76
C ALA A 92 22.04 0.98 3.57
N ALA A 93 21.28 1.64 4.43
CA ALA A 93 21.79 2.70 5.29
C ALA A 93 22.84 2.16 6.26
N THR A 94 24.01 2.81 6.29
CA THR A 94 25.02 2.62 7.33
C THR A 94 24.55 3.23 8.66
N PRO A 95 25.20 2.93 9.79
CA PRO A 95 24.92 3.58 11.06
C PRO A 95 24.97 5.12 11.00
N GLU A 96 25.88 5.67 10.19
CA GLU A 96 26.05 7.11 9.95
C GLU A 96 24.85 7.69 9.20
N ILE A 97 24.32 6.98 8.21
CA ILE A 97 23.12 7.37 7.47
C ILE A 97 21.89 7.31 8.39
N VAL A 98 21.75 6.25 9.19
CA VAL A 98 20.67 6.14 10.19
C VAL A 98 20.73 7.29 11.18
N ASP A 99 21.92 7.60 11.73
CA ASP A 99 22.10 8.71 12.68
C ASP A 99 21.76 10.06 12.04
N ARG A 100 22.24 10.31 10.82
CA ARG A 100 21.94 11.54 10.07
C ARG A 100 20.44 11.71 9.84
N ALA A 101 19.74 10.65 9.42
CA ALA A 101 18.30 10.70 9.16
C ALA A 101 17.50 11.00 10.44
N LEU A 102 17.83 10.33 11.55
CA LEU A 102 17.15 10.52 12.83
C LEU A 102 17.45 11.91 13.43
N SER A 103 18.71 12.37 13.38
CA SER A 103 19.11 13.65 13.92
C SER A 103 18.47 14.82 13.18
N THR A 104 18.48 14.80 11.85
CA THR A 104 17.84 15.85 11.03
C THR A 104 16.33 15.86 11.21
N ALA A 105 15.68 14.69 11.31
CA ALA A 105 14.24 14.60 11.53
C ALA A 105 13.84 15.13 12.93
N LYS A 106 14.62 14.82 13.97
CA LYS A 106 14.35 15.30 15.33
C LYS A 106 14.51 16.82 15.42
N GLU A 107 15.47 17.40 14.69
CA GLU A 107 15.67 18.85 14.66
C GLU A 107 14.58 19.56 13.86
N ALA A 108 14.26 19.08 12.66
CA ALA A 108 13.22 19.66 11.81
C ALA A 108 11.84 19.65 12.50
N GLN A 109 11.54 18.59 13.26
CA GLN A 109 10.28 18.44 13.99
C GLN A 109 9.98 19.61 14.94
N LYS A 110 10.99 20.18 15.59
CA LYS A 110 10.81 21.28 16.55
C LYS A 110 10.20 22.53 15.93
N ALA A 111 10.61 22.88 14.72
CA ALA A 111 10.05 24.00 13.97
C ALA A 111 8.68 23.66 13.36
N TRP A 112 8.54 22.44 12.81
CA TRP A 112 7.31 21.95 12.23
C TRP A 112 6.16 21.88 13.23
N ALA A 113 6.39 21.42 14.45
CA ALA A 113 5.39 21.37 15.51
C ALA A 113 4.89 22.75 15.95
N LYS A 114 5.69 23.80 15.76
CA LYS A 114 5.31 25.19 16.08
C LYS A 114 4.46 25.85 14.98
N MET A 115 4.47 25.31 13.76
CA MET A 115 3.59 25.78 12.69
C MET A 115 2.15 25.51 13.07
N THR A 116 1.24 26.38 12.64
CA THR A 116 -0.20 26.11 12.79
C THR A 116 -0.60 24.91 11.94
N GLY A 117 -1.64 24.17 12.36
CA GLY A 117 -2.16 23.06 11.57
C GLY A 117 -2.56 23.51 10.15
N THR A 118 -3.07 24.73 10.00
CA THR A 118 -3.42 25.29 8.68
C THR A 118 -2.20 25.44 7.77
N GLU A 119 -1.07 25.89 8.29
CA GLU A 119 0.17 26.02 7.51
C GLU A 119 0.69 24.64 7.07
N ARG A 120 0.76 23.69 7.98
CA ARG A 120 1.11 22.31 7.64
C ARG A 120 0.17 21.72 6.60
N GLY A 121 -1.14 21.93 6.78
CA GLY A 121 -2.16 21.44 5.86
C GLY A 121 -2.06 22.02 4.44
N ARG A 122 -1.61 23.28 4.27
CA ARG A 122 -1.36 23.84 2.94
C ARG A 122 -0.23 23.13 2.20
N ILE A 123 0.83 22.77 2.92
CA ILE A 123 1.97 22.03 2.35
C ILE A 123 1.54 20.62 1.93
N LEU A 124 0.78 19.91 2.78
CA LEU A 124 0.30 18.57 2.45
C LEU A 124 -0.63 18.55 1.23
N ARG A 125 -1.55 19.53 1.13
CA ARG A 125 -2.42 19.64 -0.04
C ARG A 125 -1.65 19.97 -1.31
N ARG A 126 -0.63 20.85 -1.25
CA ARG A 126 0.25 21.11 -2.38
C ARG A 126 1.00 19.83 -2.82
N ALA A 127 1.47 19.02 -1.86
CA ALA A 127 2.09 17.74 -2.18
C ALA A 127 1.09 16.79 -2.89
N ALA A 128 -0.17 16.77 -2.47
CA ALA A 128 -1.23 16.00 -3.14
C ALA A 128 -1.44 16.47 -4.60
N ASP A 129 -1.46 17.78 -4.83
CA ASP A 129 -1.59 18.33 -6.18
C ASP A 129 -0.41 17.90 -7.08
N ILE A 130 0.83 18.02 -6.58
CA ILE A 130 2.04 17.59 -7.31
C ILE A 130 2.00 16.07 -7.60
N MET A 131 1.55 15.25 -6.65
CA MET A 131 1.41 13.81 -6.88
C MET A 131 0.39 13.52 -8.00
N ARG A 132 -0.74 14.21 -8.04
CA ARG A 132 -1.73 14.03 -9.11
C ARG A 132 -1.18 14.48 -10.47
N GLU A 133 -0.46 15.61 -10.52
CA GLU A 133 0.20 16.08 -11.73
C GLU A 133 1.24 15.09 -12.26
N ARG A 134 1.95 14.41 -11.36
CA ARG A 134 2.99 13.41 -11.67
C ARG A 134 2.47 11.96 -11.63
N ASN A 135 1.15 11.73 -11.60
CA ASN A 135 0.58 10.40 -11.40
C ASN A 135 1.11 9.36 -12.38
N HIS A 136 1.22 9.68 -13.68
CA HIS A 136 1.74 8.75 -14.68
C HIS A 136 3.21 8.37 -14.41
N GLU A 137 4.09 9.34 -14.10
CA GLU A 137 5.49 9.08 -13.75
C GLU A 137 5.59 8.13 -12.53
N LEU A 138 4.81 8.42 -11.49
CA LEU A 138 4.79 7.63 -10.26
C LEU A 138 4.25 6.23 -10.50
N SER A 139 3.22 6.09 -11.33
CA SER A 139 2.61 4.80 -11.67
C SER A 139 3.54 3.91 -12.48
N VAL A 140 4.26 4.47 -13.45
CA VAL A 140 5.31 3.74 -14.20
C VAL A 140 6.40 3.25 -13.27
N LEU A 141 6.86 4.10 -12.33
CA LEU A 141 7.86 3.71 -11.34
C LEU A 141 7.34 2.61 -10.41
N GLU A 142 6.10 2.73 -9.94
CA GLU A 142 5.45 1.72 -9.08
C GLU A 142 5.32 0.38 -9.80
N THR A 143 4.97 0.38 -11.09
CA THR A 143 4.92 -0.83 -11.93
C THR A 143 6.29 -1.49 -12.05
N TYR A 144 7.38 -0.74 -12.23
CA TYR A 144 8.74 -1.29 -12.20
C TYR A 144 9.13 -1.85 -10.84
N ASP A 145 8.77 -1.16 -9.77
CA ASP A 145 9.16 -1.51 -8.40
C ASP A 145 8.38 -2.74 -7.88
N THR A 146 7.10 -2.88 -8.26
CA THR A 146 6.19 -3.90 -7.69
C THR A 146 5.79 -5.01 -8.65
N GLY A 147 5.84 -4.78 -9.96
CA GLY A 147 5.28 -5.66 -10.98
C GLY A 147 3.76 -5.53 -11.16
N LYS A 148 3.08 -4.62 -10.48
CA LYS A 148 1.63 -4.39 -10.68
C LYS A 148 1.36 -3.83 -12.08
N PRO A 149 0.25 -4.20 -12.74
CA PRO A 149 -0.15 -3.63 -14.02
C PRO A 149 -0.29 -2.10 -13.96
N LEU A 150 0.17 -1.40 -15.00
CA LEU A 150 0.11 0.05 -15.10
C LEU A 150 -1.33 0.57 -14.97
N GLN A 151 -2.32 -0.15 -15.53
CA GLN A 151 -3.73 0.20 -15.38
C GLN A 151 -4.22 0.17 -13.92
N GLU A 152 -3.59 -0.63 -13.03
CA GLU A 152 -3.89 -0.63 -11.60
C GLU A 152 -3.16 0.52 -10.89
N THR A 153 -1.87 0.71 -11.15
CA THR A 153 -1.07 1.73 -10.48
C THR A 153 -1.53 3.16 -10.81
N LEU A 154 -2.06 3.38 -12.02
CA LEU A 154 -2.64 4.67 -12.43
C LEU A 154 -3.86 5.11 -11.59
N ILE A 155 -4.61 4.17 -11.03
CA ILE A 155 -5.85 4.47 -10.30
C ILE A 155 -5.76 4.24 -8.79
N ALA A 156 -4.77 3.49 -8.31
CA ALA A 156 -4.70 3.07 -6.91
C ALA A 156 -3.60 3.81 -6.11
N ASP A 157 -2.35 3.64 -6.49
CA ASP A 157 -1.20 3.89 -5.62
C ASP A 157 -0.92 5.37 -5.31
N ALA A 158 -0.46 6.13 -6.31
CA ALA A 158 -0.18 7.56 -6.14
C ALA A 158 -1.47 8.36 -5.91
N THR A 159 -2.59 7.93 -6.51
CA THR A 159 -3.91 8.55 -6.29
C THR A 159 -4.33 8.42 -4.82
N SER A 160 -4.28 7.21 -4.24
CA SER A 160 -4.59 7.00 -2.82
C SER A 160 -3.61 7.74 -1.90
N GLY A 161 -2.33 7.82 -2.29
CA GLY A 161 -1.33 8.62 -1.58
C GLY A 161 -1.67 10.12 -1.57
N ALA A 162 -2.06 10.66 -2.72
CA ALA A 162 -2.50 12.05 -2.86
C ALA A 162 -3.77 12.33 -2.05
N ASP A 163 -4.73 11.41 -2.07
CA ASP A 163 -5.96 11.55 -1.29
C ASP A 163 -5.68 11.57 0.22
N ALA A 164 -4.74 10.77 0.70
CA ALA A 164 -4.31 10.81 2.10
C ALA A 164 -3.66 12.15 2.46
N LEU A 165 -2.77 12.67 1.64
CA LEU A 165 -2.14 13.97 1.85
C LEU A 165 -3.16 15.10 1.86
N GLU A 166 -4.13 15.09 0.94
CA GLU A 166 -5.20 16.08 0.88
C GLU A 166 -6.12 15.99 2.10
N TYR A 167 -6.58 14.78 2.45
CA TYR A 167 -7.48 14.55 3.57
C TYR A 167 -6.87 15.01 4.89
N PHE A 168 -5.67 14.55 5.23
CA PHE A 168 -4.98 14.96 6.45
C PHE A 168 -4.53 16.42 6.41
N GLY A 169 -4.20 16.94 5.22
CA GLY A 169 -3.96 18.37 5.00
C GLY A 169 -5.20 19.22 5.30
N GLY A 170 -6.40 18.71 4.99
CA GLY A 170 -7.67 19.32 5.36
C GLY A 170 -7.94 19.26 6.87
N LEU A 171 -7.62 18.14 7.51
CA LEU A 171 -7.85 17.93 8.95
C LEU A 171 -6.86 18.69 9.84
N ALA A 172 -5.64 18.96 9.39
CA ALA A 172 -4.57 19.49 10.21
C ALA A 172 -4.95 20.77 10.96
N GLY A 173 -5.73 21.67 10.34
CA GLY A 173 -6.20 22.91 10.96
C GLY A 173 -7.35 22.74 11.97
N SER A 174 -7.95 21.56 12.04
CA SER A 174 -9.06 21.24 12.95
C SER A 174 -8.69 20.32 14.11
N LEU A 175 -7.39 20.09 14.34
CA LEU A 175 -6.89 19.30 15.46
C LEU A 175 -6.96 20.14 16.75
N THR A 176 -8.13 20.12 17.38
CA THR A 176 -8.44 20.91 18.58
C THR A 176 -8.48 20.04 19.83
N GLY A 177 -8.46 20.69 21.00
CA GLY A 177 -8.79 20.10 22.28
C GLY A 177 -10.22 20.41 22.70
N GLU A 178 -10.53 20.06 23.94
CA GLU A 178 -11.84 20.23 24.57
C GLU A 178 -11.75 21.27 25.69
N HIS A 179 -12.86 21.93 25.99
CA HIS A 179 -13.04 22.77 27.16
C HIS A 179 -14.10 22.12 28.05
N ILE A 180 -13.74 21.78 29.31
CA ILE A 180 -14.56 21.05 30.27
C ILE A 180 -14.82 21.96 31.47
N PRO A 181 -16.02 22.55 31.61
CA PRO A 181 -16.35 23.40 32.75
C PRO A 181 -16.53 22.57 34.04
N MET A 182 -16.01 23.07 35.16
CA MET A 182 -16.05 22.44 36.48
C MET A 182 -16.50 23.43 37.55
N GLY A 183 -17.64 24.05 37.37
CA GLY A 183 -18.13 25.14 38.20
C GLY A 183 -17.41 26.46 37.86
N GLU A 184 -16.70 27.06 38.84
CA GLU A 184 -15.87 28.25 38.59
C GLU A 184 -14.53 27.88 37.93
N ASP A 185 -14.08 26.65 38.10
CA ASP A 185 -12.88 26.09 37.51
C ASP A 185 -13.15 25.47 36.14
N TRP A 186 -12.11 25.14 35.37
CA TRP A 186 -12.24 24.38 34.15
C TRP A 186 -11.00 23.56 33.83
N VAL A 187 -11.15 22.57 32.94
CA VAL A 187 -10.06 21.84 32.30
C VAL A 187 -10.12 22.10 30.81
N TYR A 188 -8.97 22.34 30.19
CA TYR A 188 -8.88 22.26 28.74
C TYR A 188 -7.86 21.20 28.33
N THR A 189 -8.08 20.61 27.17
CA THR A 189 -7.14 19.66 26.59
C THR A 189 -6.43 20.25 25.37
N VAL A 190 -5.21 19.80 25.13
CA VAL A 190 -4.42 20.17 23.96
C VAL A 190 -3.94 18.89 23.31
N ARG A 191 -4.02 18.83 21.97
CA ARG A 191 -3.36 17.77 21.20
C ARG A 191 -1.95 18.19 20.84
N GLU A 192 -0.99 17.37 21.21
CA GLU A 192 0.44 17.59 20.94
C GLU A 192 0.98 16.52 20.00
N ALA A 193 1.97 16.90 19.19
CA ALA A 193 2.75 15.94 18.41
C ALA A 193 3.47 14.95 19.35
N LEU A 194 3.64 13.71 18.91
CA LEU A 194 4.46 12.71 19.62
C LEU A 194 5.95 13.05 19.52
N GLY A 195 6.39 13.50 18.34
CA GLY A 195 7.77 13.85 18.06
C GLY A 195 8.29 13.23 16.76
N LEU A 196 9.29 12.36 16.85
CA LEU A 196 9.86 11.63 15.73
C LEU A 196 9.16 10.29 15.54
N CYS A 197 8.56 10.10 14.39
CA CYS A 197 7.93 8.85 13.96
C CYS A 197 8.86 8.06 13.04
N VAL A 198 8.80 6.74 13.13
CA VAL A 198 9.38 5.81 12.16
C VAL A 198 8.25 5.09 11.44
N GLY A 199 8.27 5.15 10.10
CA GLY A 199 7.41 4.36 9.22
C GLY A 199 8.19 3.20 8.61
N ILE A 200 7.66 1.98 8.66
CA ILE A 200 8.22 0.81 7.99
C ILE A 200 7.18 0.32 7.00
N GLY A 201 7.52 0.35 5.71
CA GLY A 201 6.63 0.00 4.60
C GLY A 201 6.68 -1.48 4.24
N ALA A 202 5.59 -1.94 3.61
CA ALA A 202 5.52 -3.21 2.93
C ALA A 202 5.67 -3.01 1.41
N TRP A 203 5.91 -4.10 0.70
CA TRP A 203 6.29 -4.07 -0.71
C TRP A 203 5.10 -4.03 -1.69
N ASN A 204 3.87 -4.23 -1.24
CA ASN A 204 2.72 -4.34 -2.13
C ASN A 204 2.12 -3.00 -2.59
N TYR A 205 2.19 -1.96 -1.76
CA TYR A 205 1.71 -0.60 -2.06
C TYR A 205 2.70 0.46 -1.54
N PRO A 206 3.94 0.51 -2.06
CA PRO A 206 5.02 1.33 -1.48
C PRO A 206 4.70 2.82 -1.44
N THR A 207 4.14 3.42 -2.50
CA THR A 207 3.74 4.85 -2.52
C THR A 207 2.59 5.12 -1.56
N GLN A 208 1.54 4.32 -1.63
CA GLN A 208 0.36 4.48 -0.77
C GLN A 208 0.74 4.38 0.71
N ILE A 209 1.49 3.34 1.11
CA ILE A 209 1.88 3.12 2.51
C ILE A 209 2.78 4.25 3.03
N ALA A 210 3.69 4.77 2.20
CA ALA A 210 4.52 5.91 2.57
C ALA A 210 3.67 7.15 2.88
N CYS A 211 2.63 7.40 2.08
CA CYS A 211 1.69 8.50 2.29
C CYS A 211 0.73 8.26 3.45
N TRP A 212 0.16 7.06 3.59
CA TRP A 212 -0.79 6.73 4.66
C TRP A 212 -0.17 6.85 6.05
N LYS A 213 1.13 6.58 6.17
CA LYS A 213 1.88 6.80 7.42
C LYS A 213 2.38 8.23 7.55
N GLY A 214 2.87 8.83 6.46
CA GLY A 214 3.43 10.18 6.44
C GLY A 214 2.39 11.27 6.66
N ALA A 215 1.26 11.22 5.95
CA ALA A 215 0.27 12.29 5.99
C ALA A 215 -0.30 12.56 7.39
N PRO A 216 -0.80 11.57 8.17
CA PRO A 216 -1.27 11.81 9.53
C PRO A 216 -0.14 12.22 10.48
N ALA A 217 1.07 11.67 10.32
CA ALA A 217 2.22 12.06 11.13
C ALA A 217 2.54 13.55 10.96
N LEU A 218 2.69 14.01 9.72
CA LEU A 218 3.00 15.39 9.38
C LEU A 218 1.86 16.35 9.76
N ALA A 219 0.61 15.97 9.51
CA ALA A 219 -0.56 16.75 9.89
C ALA A 219 -0.60 17.02 11.41
N CYS A 220 -0.24 16.03 12.24
CA CYS A 220 -0.17 16.16 13.69
C CYS A 220 1.07 16.92 14.19
N GLY A 221 2.01 17.30 13.31
CA GLY A 221 3.21 18.05 13.70
C GLY A 221 4.42 17.18 14.04
N ASN A 222 4.39 15.89 13.71
CA ASN A 222 5.53 14.98 13.83
C ASN A 222 6.48 15.11 12.63
N SER A 223 7.70 14.60 12.77
CA SER A 223 8.58 14.24 11.66
C SER A 223 8.51 12.74 11.40
N MET A 224 9.02 12.30 10.24
CA MET A 224 9.09 10.88 9.91
C MET A 224 10.42 10.49 9.27
N VAL A 225 10.97 9.37 9.72
CA VAL A 225 11.95 8.59 8.97
C VAL A 225 11.24 7.35 8.44
N PHE A 226 11.14 7.23 7.13
CA PHE A 226 10.47 6.12 6.46
C PHE A 226 11.49 5.13 5.88
N LYS A 227 11.31 3.85 6.20
CA LYS A 227 12.07 2.73 5.60
C LYS A 227 11.12 1.93 4.72
N PRO A 228 11.21 2.02 3.39
CA PRO A 228 10.44 1.13 2.50
C PRO A 228 10.90 -0.33 2.66
N SER A 229 10.14 -1.26 2.08
CA SER A 229 10.63 -2.63 1.92
C SER A 229 11.86 -2.64 1.00
N GLU A 230 12.82 -3.49 1.32
CA GLU A 230 13.98 -3.76 0.46
C GLU A 230 13.61 -4.35 -0.90
N THR A 231 12.42 -4.93 -1.01
CA THR A 231 11.89 -5.51 -2.25
C THR A 231 11.39 -4.43 -3.21
N THR A 232 10.85 -3.32 -2.68
CA THR A 232 10.29 -2.21 -3.46
C THR A 232 10.78 -0.87 -2.87
N PRO A 233 12.05 -0.51 -3.10
CA PRO A 233 12.69 0.61 -2.41
C PRO A 233 12.51 1.97 -3.09
N LEU A 234 12.00 2.02 -4.34
CA LEU A 234 12.14 3.22 -5.20
C LEU A 234 11.07 4.28 -4.91
N CYS A 235 9.81 3.87 -4.76
CA CYS A 235 8.66 4.79 -4.78
C CYS A 235 8.66 5.79 -3.61
N ALA A 236 9.09 5.36 -2.42
CA ALA A 236 9.10 6.23 -1.24
C ALA A 236 10.05 7.43 -1.37
N LEU A 237 11.12 7.31 -2.18
CA LEU A 237 12.05 8.40 -2.49
C LEU A 237 11.31 9.55 -3.18
N LYS A 238 10.39 9.24 -4.10
CA LYS A 238 9.57 10.23 -4.81
C LYS A 238 8.56 10.92 -3.88
N VAL A 239 8.03 10.21 -2.90
CA VAL A 239 7.16 10.82 -1.88
C VAL A 239 7.92 11.87 -1.07
N ALA A 240 9.17 11.57 -0.66
CA ALA A 240 10.00 12.53 0.07
C ALA A 240 10.38 13.75 -0.79
N GLU A 241 10.76 13.53 -2.04
CA GLU A 241 11.05 14.57 -3.03
C GLU A 241 9.85 15.52 -3.20
N ILE A 242 8.64 14.96 -3.42
CA ILE A 242 7.41 15.74 -3.62
C ILE A 242 7.03 16.53 -2.36
N LEU A 243 7.15 15.95 -1.18
CA LEU A 243 6.90 16.67 0.07
C LEU A 243 7.85 17.87 0.23
N HIS A 244 9.13 17.70 -0.11
CA HIS A 244 10.11 18.78 -0.07
C HIS A 244 9.80 19.87 -1.12
N GLU A 245 9.47 19.48 -2.36
CA GLU A 245 9.03 20.38 -3.44
C GLU A 245 7.79 21.18 -3.06
N ALA A 246 6.85 20.56 -2.32
CA ALA A 246 5.65 21.22 -1.81
C ALA A 246 5.93 22.27 -0.72
N GLY A 247 7.16 22.31 -0.20
CA GLY A 247 7.59 23.27 0.82
C GLY A 247 7.69 22.66 2.24
N ALA A 248 7.67 21.36 2.38
CA ALA A 248 7.99 20.74 3.67
C ALA A 248 9.45 21.02 4.03
N PRO A 249 9.75 21.42 5.29
CA PRO A 249 11.11 21.72 5.71
C PRO A 249 12.05 20.53 5.49
N ALA A 250 13.30 20.83 5.13
CA ALA A 250 14.35 19.82 5.05
C ALA A 250 14.43 18.99 6.33
N GLY A 251 14.51 17.68 6.21
CA GLY A 251 14.55 16.73 7.33
C GLY A 251 13.19 16.31 7.89
N ILE A 252 12.07 16.98 7.56
CA ILE A 252 10.78 16.61 8.16
C ILE A 252 10.27 15.23 7.71
N TYR A 253 10.62 14.81 6.50
CA TYR A 253 10.36 13.49 5.98
C TYR A 253 11.62 12.97 5.29
N ASN A 254 12.24 11.95 5.88
CA ASN A 254 13.44 11.30 5.38
C ASN A 254 13.14 9.87 4.93
N VAL A 255 13.79 9.40 3.89
CA VAL A 255 13.70 8.02 3.40
C VAL A 255 15.08 7.39 3.40
N ILE A 256 15.22 6.25 4.08
CA ILE A 256 16.46 5.46 4.09
C ILE A 256 16.17 4.00 3.73
N GLN A 257 17.07 3.43 2.93
CA GLN A 257 16.98 2.03 2.49
C GLN A 257 17.57 1.09 3.53
N GLY A 258 17.16 -0.17 3.49
CA GLY A 258 17.80 -1.20 4.31
C GLY A 258 16.89 -2.39 4.58
N MET A 259 17.51 -3.45 5.02
CA MET A 259 16.87 -4.69 5.44
C MET A 259 16.40 -4.63 6.91
N GLY A 260 16.21 -5.81 7.52
CA GLY A 260 15.71 -5.92 8.89
C GLY A 260 16.58 -5.26 9.96
N GLU A 261 17.90 -5.20 9.75
CA GLU A 261 18.86 -4.59 10.69
C GLU A 261 18.63 -3.08 10.80
N VAL A 262 18.44 -2.39 9.66
CA VAL A 262 18.15 -0.95 9.64
C VAL A 262 16.78 -0.69 10.28
N GLY A 263 15.78 -1.52 9.99
CA GLY A 263 14.47 -1.45 10.65
C GLY A 263 14.60 -1.61 12.18
N GLY A 264 15.38 -2.59 12.64
CA GLY A 264 15.66 -2.82 14.06
C GLY A 264 16.36 -1.65 14.73
N ALA A 265 17.37 -1.07 14.07
CA ALA A 265 18.08 0.11 14.55
C ALA A 265 17.12 1.31 14.73
N LEU A 266 16.27 1.59 13.75
CA LEU A 266 15.26 2.64 13.83
C LEU A 266 14.27 2.41 14.99
N VAL A 267 13.73 1.20 15.12
CA VAL A 267 12.72 0.87 16.14
C VAL A 267 13.28 1.01 17.56
N THR A 268 14.56 0.68 17.78
CA THR A 268 15.18 0.69 19.10
C THR A 268 15.82 2.01 19.47
N ASP A 269 16.03 2.95 18.54
CA ASP A 269 16.68 4.22 18.81
C ASP A 269 15.88 5.08 19.80
N PRO A 270 16.49 5.61 20.87
CA PRO A 270 15.78 6.35 21.91
C PRO A 270 15.17 7.69 21.45
N ARG A 271 15.59 8.23 20.29
CA ARG A 271 15.02 9.47 19.72
C ARG A 271 13.62 9.25 19.12
N VAL A 272 13.25 8.01 18.83
CA VAL A 272 12.00 7.65 18.18
C VAL A 272 10.87 7.54 19.20
N ASP A 273 9.80 8.27 18.97
CA ASP A 273 8.64 8.35 19.86
C ASP A 273 7.50 7.42 19.40
N LYS A 274 7.43 7.12 18.10
CA LYS A 274 6.40 6.23 17.50
C LYS A 274 6.96 5.37 16.39
N VAL A 275 6.42 4.15 16.29
CA VAL A 275 6.67 3.21 15.19
C VAL A 275 5.34 2.83 14.53
N SER A 276 5.27 2.96 13.19
CA SER A 276 4.16 2.49 12.35
C SER A 276 4.69 1.48 11.34
N LEU A 277 4.19 0.25 11.41
CA LEU A 277 4.62 -0.84 10.54
C LEU A 277 3.45 -1.36 9.71
N THR A 278 3.69 -1.60 8.42
CA THR A 278 2.90 -2.52 7.59
C THR A 278 3.78 -3.70 7.20
N GLY A 279 3.29 -4.94 7.40
CA GLY A 279 4.07 -6.14 7.08
C GLY A 279 3.44 -7.43 7.59
N SER A 280 4.26 -8.49 7.67
CA SER A 280 3.78 -9.80 8.15
C SER A 280 3.56 -9.84 9.67
N VAL A 281 2.66 -10.71 10.14
CA VAL A 281 2.38 -10.91 11.58
C VAL A 281 3.64 -11.25 12.38
N PRO A 282 4.54 -12.15 11.93
CA PRO A 282 5.78 -12.43 12.65
C PRO A 282 6.68 -11.20 12.79
N THR A 283 6.79 -10.37 11.75
CA THR A 283 7.55 -9.11 11.79
C THR A 283 6.89 -8.10 12.73
N GLY A 284 5.57 -7.96 12.65
CA GLY A 284 4.80 -7.08 13.53
C GLY A 284 5.01 -7.42 15.01
N LYS A 285 4.92 -8.70 15.39
CA LYS A 285 5.18 -9.16 16.76
C LYS A 285 6.59 -8.79 17.25
N LYS A 286 7.63 -8.94 16.39
CA LYS A 286 9.02 -8.57 16.71
C LYS A 286 9.17 -7.06 16.91
N VAL A 287 8.64 -6.27 16.00
CA VAL A 287 8.71 -4.80 16.04
C VAL A 287 7.93 -4.25 17.22
N TYR A 288 6.74 -4.78 17.50
CA TYR A 288 5.93 -4.37 18.65
C TYR A 288 6.65 -4.65 19.97
N ALA A 289 7.22 -5.84 20.14
CA ALA A 289 8.01 -6.19 21.33
C ALA A 289 9.25 -5.30 21.49
N ALA A 290 9.93 -4.94 20.41
CA ALA A 290 11.07 -4.05 20.44
C ALA A 290 10.68 -2.61 20.81
N ALA A 291 9.60 -2.07 20.25
CA ALA A 291 9.07 -0.74 20.55
C ALA A 291 8.58 -0.62 22.00
N ALA A 292 8.00 -1.70 22.56
CA ALA A 292 7.53 -1.73 23.96
C ALA A 292 8.65 -1.47 24.98
N LYS A 293 9.90 -1.89 24.70
CA LYS A 293 11.05 -1.62 25.57
C LYS A 293 11.32 -0.12 25.77
N GLY A 294 10.99 0.69 24.77
CA GLY A 294 11.11 2.15 24.81
C GLY A 294 9.81 2.87 25.15
N MET A 295 8.74 2.16 25.53
CA MET A 295 7.39 2.73 25.75
C MET A 295 6.88 3.56 24.56
N LYS A 296 7.25 3.18 23.34
CA LYS A 296 6.91 3.92 22.12
C LYS A 296 5.45 3.68 21.73
N HIS A 297 4.82 4.68 21.15
CA HIS A 297 3.54 4.50 20.48
C HIS A 297 3.70 3.59 19.28
N VAL A 298 2.70 2.75 18.98
CA VAL A 298 2.74 1.84 17.84
C VAL A 298 1.42 1.86 17.05
N THR A 299 1.53 1.62 15.75
CA THR A 299 0.44 1.12 14.90
C THR A 299 1.00 -0.01 14.05
N MET A 300 0.24 -1.10 13.95
CA MET A 300 0.62 -2.32 13.22
C MET A 300 -0.49 -2.67 12.25
N GLU A 301 -0.18 -2.68 10.96
CA GLU A 301 -1.04 -3.16 9.88
C GLU A 301 -0.43 -4.42 9.33
N LEU A 302 -1.08 -5.55 9.60
CA LEU A 302 -0.51 -6.87 9.37
C LEU A 302 -1.39 -7.70 8.45
N GLY A 303 -1.01 -8.95 8.23
CA GLY A 303 -1.69 -9.87 7.34
C GLY A 303 -3.12 -10.22 7.74
N GLY A 304 -3.81 -10.90 6.83
CA GLY A 304 -5.19 -11.33 7.00
C GLY A 304 -5.49 -12.67 6.34
N LYS A 305 -6.56 -13.31 6.79
CA LYS A 305 -7.19 -14.46 6.13
C LYS A 305 -8.70 -14.20 6.10
N SER A 306 -9.06 -13.12 5.44
CA SER A 306 -10.39 -12.52 5.53
C SER A 306 -11.46 -13.42 4.90
N PRO A 307 -12.65 -13.54 5.50
CA PRO A 307 -13.79 -14.24 4.93
C PRO A 307 -14.53 -13.33 3.93
N LEU A 308 -14.96 -13.91 2.81
CA LEU A 308 -15.92 -13.35 1.89
C LEU A 308 -17.12 -14.31 1.82
N ILE A 309 -18.28 -13.88 2.33
CA ILE A 309 -19.47 -14.73 2.48
C ILE A 309 -20.48 -14.39 1.39
N ILE A 310 -20.93 -15.40 0.63
CA ILE A 310 -21.85 -15.25 -0.50
C ILE A 310 -23.08 -16.12 -0.24
N PHE A 311 -24.21 -15.48 0.04
CA PHE A 311 -25.50 -16.16 0.24
C PHE A 311 -26.18 -16.51 -1.09
N ASP A 312 -27.13 -17.43 -1.05
CA ASP A 312 -27.83 -17.95 -2.23
C ASP A 312 -28.75 -16.95 -2.93
N ASP A 313 -29.11 -15.88 -2.26
CA ASP A 313 -29.88 -14.75 -2.79
C ASP A 313 -29.01 -13.63 -3.39
N ALA A 314 -27.67 -13.77 -3.35
CA ALA A 314 -26.77 -12.75 -3.89
C ALA A 314 -26.88 -12.66 -5.43
N ASP A 315 -26.65 -11.45 -5.96
CA ASP A 315 -26.38 -11.29 -7.38
C ASP A 315 -25.03 -11.96 -7.71
N ILE A 316 -25.10 -13.01 -8.54
CA ILE A 316 -23.92 -13.85 -8.85
C ILE A 316 -22.84 -13.05 -9.58
N ASP A 317 -23.21 -12.19 -10.54
CA ASP A 317 -22.22 -11.42 -11.30
C ASP A 317 -21.51 -10.39 -10.42
N ASN A 318 -22.23 -9.75 -9.50
CA ASN A 318 -21.66 -8.86 -8.52
C ASN A 318 -20.77 -9.62 -7.50
N ALA A 319 -21.23 -10.75 -6.98
CA ALA A 319 -20.47 -11.57 -6.04
C ALA A 319 -19.17 -12.12 -6.66
N VAL A 320 -19.23 -12.58 -7.93
CA VAL A 320 -18.04 -13.00 -8.68
C VAL A 320 -17.09 -11.82 -8.92
N GLY A 321 -17.61 -10.62 -9.23
CA GLY A 321 -16.81 -9.41 -9.35
C GLY A 321 -16.08 -9.09 -8.06
N GLY A 322 -16.79 -9.11 -6.94
CA GLY A 322 -16.20 -8.90 -5.61
C GLY A 322 -15.17 -9.95 -5.23
N ALA A 323 -15.42 -11.21 -5.55
CA ALA A 323 -14.47 -12.30 -5.31
C ALA A 323 -13.19 -12.16 -6.15
N ILE A 324 -13.30 -11.79 -7.43
CA ILE A 324 -12.14 -11.54 -8.31
C ILE A 324 -11.32 -10.36 -7.76
N ASN A 325 -11.95 -9.22 -7.49
CA ASN A 325 -11.26 -8.06 -6.93
C ASN A 325 -10.65 -8.36 -5.56
N GLY A 326 -11.36 -9.12 -4.72
CA GLY A 326 -10.90 -9.53 -3.39
C GLY A 326 -9.88 -10.67 -3.36
N ASN A 327 -9.42 -11.17 -4.52
CA ASN A 327 -8.44 -12.25 -4.58
C ASN A 327 -7.37 -12.10 -5.66
N PHE A 328 -7.64 -11.37 -6.74
CA PHE A 328 -6.76 -11.33 -7.91
C PHE A 328 -6.24 -9.94 -8.26
N TYR A 329 -6.84 -8.87 -7.74
CA TYR A 329 -6.29 -7.53 -7.83
C TYR A 329 -4.87 -7.50 -7.26
N SER A 330 -3.94 -6.78 -7.89
CA SER A 330 -2.51 -6.78 -7.57
C SER A 330 -1.90 -8.19 -7.46
N SER A 331 -2.34 -9.11 -8.33
CA SER A 331 -1.93 -10.52 -8.33
C SER A 331 -2.15 -11.21 -6.97
N GLY A 332 -3.20 -10.82 -6.26
CA GLY A 332 -3.55 -11.37 -4.94
C GLY A 332 -2.68 -10.88 -3.78
N GLN A 333 -1.79 -9.91 -3.99
CA GLN A 333 -0.84 -9.43 -3.01
C GLN A 333 -1.42 -8.29 -2.15
N VAL A 334 -2.63 -8.47 -1.62
CA VAL A 334 -3.37 -7.49 -0.83
C VAL A 334 -3.74 -8.08 0.53
N CYS A 335 -3.39 -7.38 1.60
CA CYS A 335 -3.59 -7.84 2.98
C CYS A 335 -5.07 -8.04 3.35
N SER A 336 -5.98 -7.22 2.78
CA SER A 336 -7.43 -7.29 3.04
C SER A 336 -8.16 -8.35 2.21
N ASN A 337 -7.50 -9.05 1.29
CA ASN A 337 -8.14 -10.00 0.39
C ASN A 337 -9.01 -11.05 1.10
N GLY A 338 -10.22 -11.23 0.59
CA GLY A 338 -11.21 -12.21 1.05
C GLY A 338 -10.91 -13.61 0.53
N THR A 339 -9.76 -14.16 0.89
CA THR A 339 -9.22 -15.41 0.34
C THR A 339 -9.94 -16.67 0.81
N ARG A 340 -10.73 -16.60 1.89
CA ARG A 340 -11.70 -17.63 2.28
C ARG A 340 -13.08 -17.25 1.75
N VAL A 341 -13.40 -17.71 0.55
CA VAL A 341 -14.69 -17.44 -0.11
C VAL A 341 -15.70 -18.49 0.31
N PHE A 342 -16.55 -18.17 1.27
CA PHE A 342 -17.66 -19.01 1.71
C PHE A 342 -18.86 -18.82 0.77
N VAL A 343 -19.29 -19.87 0.09
CA VAL A 343 -20.43 -19.83 -0.84
C VAL A 343 -21.53 -20.75 -0.34
N GLN A 344 -22.75 -20.23 -0.19
CA GLN A 344 -23.88 -21.06 0.22
C GLN A 344 -24.17 -22.14 -0.82
N LYS A 345 -24.39 -23.39 -0.36
CA LYS A 345 -24.44 -24.59 -1.21
C LYS A 345 -25.37 -24.45 -2.41
N GLY A 346 -26.50 -23.75 -2.25
CA GLY A 346 -27.52 -23.61 -3.28
C GLY A 346 -27.03 -22.95 -4.59
N ILE A 347 -26.01 -22.08 -4.52
CA ILE A 347 -25.49 -21.35 -5.69
C ILE A 347 -24.05 -21.72 -6.04
N LYS A 348 -23.39 -22.58 -5.25
CA LYS A 348 -21.95 -22.86 -5.38
C LYS A 348 -21.50 -23.21 -6.80
N GLU A 349 -22.14 -24.16 -7.45
CA GLU A 349 -21.72 -24.59 -8.78
C GLU A 349 -21.96 -23.51 -9.86
N LYS A 350 -23.03 -22.71 -9.72
CA LYS A 350 -23.27 -21.58 -10.63
C LYS A 350 -22.21 -20.49 -10.43
N PHE A 351 -21.88 -20.20 -9.16
CA PHE A 351 -20.83 -19.26 -8.80
C PHE A 351 -19.48 -19.71 -9.36
N LEU A 352 -19.08 -20.97 -9.15
CA LEU A 352 -17.81 -21.53 -9.64
C LEU A 352 -17.72 -21.50 -11.17
N ALA A 353 -18.79 -21.85 -11.88
CA ALA A 353 -18.81 -21.79 -13.35
C ALA A 353 -18.59 -20.35 -13.85
N ARG A 354 -19.30 -19.39 -13.27
CA ARG A 354 -19.17 -17.97 -13.64
C ARG A 354 -17.82 -17.38 -13.25
N LEU A 355 -17.30 -17.77 -12.09
CA LEU A 355 -15.97 -17.37 -11.63
C LEU A 355 -14.87 -17.86 -12.58
N ALA A 356 -14.91 -19.15 -12.97
CA ALA A 356 -13.94 -19.72 -13.90
C ALA A 356 -13.97 -19.02 -15.27
N GLU A 357 -15.16 -18.76 -15.81
CA GLU A 357 -15.33 -18.01 -17.05
C GLU A 357 -14.69 -16.62 -16.99
N ARG A 358 -14.98 -15.85 -15.94
CA ARG A 358 -14.45 -14.48 -15.79
C ARG A 358 -12.95 -14.46 -15.46
N THR A 359 -12.46 -15.40 -14.66
CA THR A 359 -11.04 -15.54 -14.35
C THR A 359 -10.21 -15.83 -15.59
N GLY A 360 -10.76 -16.61 -16.54
CA GLY A 360 -10.13 -16.89 -17.84
C GLY A 360 -9.92 -15.66 -18.74
N ASN A 361 -10.50 -14.51 -18.40
CA ASN A 361 -10.29 -13.26 -19.14
C ASN A 361 -9.07 -12.46 -18.65
N ALA A 362 -8.34 -12.93 -17.62
CA ALA A 362 -7.13 -12.26 -17.14
C ALA A 362 -6.05 -12.28 -18.24
N ILE A 363 -5.51 -11.10 -18.56
CA ILE A 363 -4.44 -10.92 -19.56
C ILE A 363 -3.12 -10.79 -18.80
N LEU A 364 -2.33 -11.87 -18.83
CA LEU A 364 -0.97 -11.88 -18.30
C LEU A 364 -0.03 -11.31 -19.36
N GLY A 365 0.86 -10.41 -18.97
CA GLY A 365 1.79 -9.76 -19.88
C GLY A 365 2.75 -8.80 -19.18
N ASP A 366 3.50 -8.02 -19.95
CA ASP A 366 4.33 -6.95 -19.40
C ASP A 366 3.43 -5.95 -18.64
N PRO A 367 3.66 -5.73 -17.34
CA PRO A 367 2.87 -4.78 -16.56
C PRO A 367 2.90 -3.33 -17.07
N GLN A 368 3.90 -2.95 -17.85
CA GLN A 368 3.98 -1.63 -18.49
C GLN A 368 3.06 -1.51 -19.73
N ASP A 369 2.54 -2.61 -20.24
CA ASP A 369 1.53 -2.60 -21.32
C ASP A 369 0.14 -2.32 -20.71
N GLU A 370 -0.53 -1.26 -21.18
CA GLU A 370 -1.89 -0.91 -20.73
C GLU A 370 -2.94 -2.01 -20.97
N ALA A 371 -2.68 -2.97 -21.88
CA ALA A 371 -3.55 -4.11 -22.10
C ALA A 371 -3.43 -5.20 -21.02
N THR A 372 -2.31 -5.22 -20.29
CA THR A 372 -2.08 -6.22 -19.23
C THR A 372 -2.98 -5.94 -18.03
N SER A 373 -3.77 -6.95 -17.64
CA SER A 373 -4.65 -6.86 -16.46
C SER A 373 -4.19 -7.70 -15.27
N PHE A 374 -3.11 -8.49 -15.44
CA PHE A 374 -2.62 -9.37 -14.40
C PHE A 374 -1.08 -9.45 -14.43
N GLY A 375 -0.44 -8.97 -13.37
CA GLY A 375 1.01 -8.88 -13.26
C GLY A 375 1.66 -10.10 -12.58
N PRO A 376 3.01 -10.09 -12.44
CA PRO A 376 3.77 -11.12 -11.73
C PRO A 376 3.64 -11.01 -10.20
N MET A 377 4.16 -12.01 -9.51
CA MET A 377 4.53 -11.91 -8.09
C MET A 377 5.71 -10.95 -7.94
N VAL A 378 5.77 -10.23 -6.83
CA VAL A 378 6.80 -9.19 -6.59
C VAL A 378 8.24 -9.72 -6.65
N SER A 379 8.45 -11.00 -6.37
CA SER A 379 9.77 -11.65 -6.34
C SER A 379 9.68 -13.14 -6.60
N GLU A 380 10.82 -13.73 -6.98
CA GLU A 380 10.95 -15.19 -7.12
C GLU A 380 10.63 -15.93 -5.81
N ASN A 381 11.09 -15.38 -4.68
CA ASN A 381 10.82 -15.97 -3.36
C ASN A 381 9.31 -16.03 -3.09
N GLN A 382 8.57 -14.92 -3.34
CA GLN A 382 7.12 -14.91 -3.14
C GLN A 382 6.42 -15.85 -4.12
N MET A 383 6.85 -15.91 -5.38
CA MET A 383 6.34 -16.89 -6.35
C MET A 383 6.49 -18.33 -5.83
N ASN A 384 7.67 -18.69 -5.33
CA ASN A 384 7.93 -20.03 -4.83
C ASN A 384 7.11 -20.36 -3.59
N ILE A 385 6.89 -19.40 -2.68
CA ILE A 385 5.99 -19.54 -1.53
C ILE A 385 4.57 -19.86 -2.00
N VAL A 386 4.04 -19.08 -2.94
CA VAL A 386 2.68 -19.27 -3.47
C VAL A 386 2.51 -20.60 -4.19
N LEU A 387 3.50 -21.00 -5.00
CA LEU A 387 3.51 -22.31 -5.67
C LEU A 387 3.50 -23.45 -4.63
N GLY A 388 4.24 -23.31 -3.53
CA GLY A 388 4.22 -24.26 -2.43
C GLY A 388 2.83 -24.43 -1.80
N TYR A 389 2.08 -23.33 -1.60
CA TYR A 389 0.70 -23.41 -1.13
C TYR A 389 -0.25 -24.03 -2.16
N ILE A 390 -0.04 -23.76 -3.45
CA ILE A 390 -0.83 -24.39 -4.53
C ILE A 390 -0.65 -25.91 -4.49
N GLU A 391 0.57 -26.41 -4.40
CA GLU A 391 0.83 -27.86 -4.27
C GLU A 391 0.23 -28.42 -2.97
N LYS A 392 0.35 -27.70 -1.86
CA LYS A 392 -0.25 -28.11 -0.59
C LYS A 392 -1.77 -28.24 -0.69
N GLY A 393 -2.45 -27.31 -1.34
CA GLY A 393 -3.89 -27.40 -1.59
C GLY A 393 -4.28 -28.64 -2.41
N LYS A 394 -3.49 -28.97 -3.44
CA LYS A 394 -3.68 -30.21 -4.23
C LYS A 394 -3.46 -31.47 -3.39
N GLU A 395 -2.38 -31.50 -2.60
CA GLU A 395 -2.06 -32.64 -1.72
C GLU A 395 -3.13 -32.88 -0.65
N GLU A 396 -3.72 -31.82 -0.11
CA GLU A 396 -4.79 -31.88 0.89
C GLU A 396 -6.16 -32.21 0.27
N GLY A 397 -6.27 -32.32 -1.06
CA GLY A 397 -7.44 -32.80 -1.77
C GLY A 397 -8.44 -31.73 -2.20
N ALA A 398 -8.06 -30.45 -2.16
CA ALA A 398 -8.89 -29.37 -2.70
C ALA A 398 -9.08 -29.53 -4.22
N ARG A 399 -10.29 -29.28 -4.72
CA ARG A 399 -10.62 -29.40 -6.14
C ARG A 399 -10.14 -28.17 -6.91
N LEU A 400 -9.12 -28.32 -7.76
CA LEU A 400 -8.66 -27.26 -8.63
C LEU A 400 -9.68 -26.95 -9.70
N ILE A 401 -10.10 -25.69 -9.80
CA ILE A 401 -11.06 -25.21 -10.79
C ILE A 401 -10.34 -24.57 -11.99
N CYS A 402 -9.34 -23.73 -11.75
CA CYS A 402 -8.50 -23.11 -12.79
C CYS A 402 -7.14 -22.70 -12.21
N GLY A 403 -6.18 -22.41 -13.08
CA GLY A 403 -4.82 -22.04 -12.71
C GLY A 403 -4.01 -23.19 -12.12
N GLY A 404 -3.40 -22.97 -10.98
CA GLY A 404 -2.69 -23.99 -10.21
C GLY A 404 -1.26 -24.26 -10.64
N LYS A 405 -0.61 -23.33 -11.36
CA LYS A 405 0.76 -23.46 -11.85
C LYS A 405 1.41 -22.11 -12.15
N ARG A 406 2.72 -22.11 -12.33
CA ARG A 406 3.45 -21.00 -12.94
C ARG A 406 3.00 -20.83 -14.39
N ALA A 407 2.84 -19.59 -14.82
CA ALA A 407 2.60 -19.30 -16.25
C ALA A 407 3.86 -19.60 -17.08
N ASP A 408 3.65 -20.00 -18.34
CA ASP A 408 4.74 -20.31 -19.27
C ASP A 408 5.23 -19.02 -19.95
N MET A 409 5.95 -18.19 -19.15
CA MET A 409 6.53 -16.93 -19.58
C MET A 409 7.69 -16.54 -18.66
N ASP A 410 8.50 -15.57 -19.09
CA ASP A 410 9.58 -15.00 -18.29
C ASP A 410 9.02 -14.31 -17.02
N GLY A 411 9.87 -14.05 -16.05
CA GLY A 411 9.48 -13.41 -14.80
C GLY A 411 8.75 -14.33 -13.82
N TYR A 412 8.02 -13.74 -12.88
CA TYR A 412 7.50 -14.45 -11.70
C TYR A 412 5.98 -14.64 -11.74
N PHE A 413 5.44 -15.03 -12.87
CA PHE A 413 3.99 -15.13 -13.09
C PHE A 413 3.40 -16.46 -12.61
N ILE A 414 2.26 -16.36 -11.91
CA ILE A 414 1.41 -17.48 -11.50
C ILE A 414 0.03 -17.27 -12.10
N GLU A 415 -0.57 -18.32 -12.65
CA GLU A 415 -1.94 -18.24 -13.15
C GLU A 415 -2.93 -17.99 -12.00
N PRO A 416 -3.95 -17.13 -12.16
CA PRO A 416 -5.02 -16.97 -11.17
C PRO A 416 -5.61 -18.32 -10.81
N THR A 417 -5.55 -18.69 -9.53
CA THR A 417 -5.83 -20.06 -9.07
C THR A 417 -7.06 -20.08 -8.18
N VAL A 418 -7.99 -20.99 -8.48
CA VAL A 418 -9.20 -21.21 -7.69
C VAL A 418 -9.24 -22.67 -7.24
N PHE A 419 -9.32 -22.87 -5.93
CA PHE A 419 -9.63 -24.16 -5.30
C PHE A 419 -11.07 -24.15 -4.77
N ALA A 420 -11.81 -25.22 -5.02
CA ALA A 420 -13.12 -25.49 -4.44
C ALA A 420 -13.07 -26.73 -3.54
N ASP A 421 -14.16 -26.97 -2.83
CA ASP A 421 -14.31 -28.06 -1.86
C ASP A 421 -13.22 -28.02 -0.75
N VAL A 422 -12.79 -26.77 -0.45
CA VAL A 422 -11.81 -26.51 0.61
C VAL A 422 -12.48 -26.69 1.98
N THR A 423 -11.79 -27.36 2.92
CA THR A 423 -12.25 -27.53 4.29
C THR A 423 -11.49 -26.59 5.25
N ASP A 424 -12.06 -26.35 6.45
CA ASP A 424 -11.49 -25.38 7.40
C ASP A 424 -10.13 -25.80 7.97
N ASP A 425 -9.76 -27.07 7.90
CA ASP A 425 -8.49 -27.62 8.37
C ASP A 425 -7.37 -27.60 7.32
N MET A 426 -7.70 -27.37 6.05
CA MET A 426 -6.70 -27.25 4.99
C MET A 426 -5.79 -26.03 5.19
N THR A 427 -4.51 -26.20 4.89
CA THR A 427 -3.49 -25.15 5.02
C THR A 427 -3.87 -23.89 4.25
N ILE A 428 -4.41 -24.05 3.03
CA ILE A 428 -4.83 -22.92 2.17
C ILE A 428 -6.05 -22.18 2.70
N ALA A 429 -6.80 -22.74 3.67
CA ALA A 429 -7.88 -22.04 4.36
C ALA A 429 -7.41 -21.31 5.62
N ARG A 430 -6.29 -21.71 6.23
CA ARG A 430 -5.81 -21.18 7.52
C ARG A 430 -4.71 -20.15 7.38
N GLU A 431 -3.78 -20.34 6.45
CA GLU A 431 -2.58 -19.51 6.34
C GLU A 431 -2.72 -18.44 5.26
N GLU A 432 -2.08 -17.28 5.48
CA GLU A 432 -2.03 -16.18 4.52
C GLU A 432 -1.06 -16.54 3.39
N ILE A 433 -1.57 -16.72 2.17
CA ILE A 433 -0.78 -17.09 0.98
C ILE A 433 -0.11 -15.86 0.36
N PHE A 434 -0.80 -14.73 0.36
CA PHE A 434 -0.38 -13.45 -0.22
C PHE A 434 -0.02 -13.57 -1.72
N GLY A 435 -0.94 -14.18 -2.48
CA GLY A 435 -0.83 -14.43 -3.92
C GLY A 435 -2.18 -14.79 -4.51
N PRO A 436 -2.25 -15.07 -5.81
CA PRO A 436 -3.51 -15.21 -6.55
C PRO A 436 -4.16 -16.59 -6.34
N VAL A 437 -4.44 -16.94 -5.11
CA VAL A 437 -5.03 -18.23 -4.72
C VAL A 437 -6.30 -18.01 -3.91
N MET A 438 -7.44 -18.34 -4.50
CA MET A 438 -8.77 -18.28 -3.89
C MET A 438 -9.16 -19.65 -3.35
N SER A 439 -9.57 -19.71 -2.08
CA SER A 439 -10.08 -20.91 -1.43
C SER A 439 -11.60 -20.81 -1.27
N VAL A 440 -12.35 -21.64 -2.00
CA VAL A 440 -13.82 -21.67 -1.95
C VAL A 440 -14.28 -22.79 -1.04
N LEU A 441 -14.96 -22.38 0.05
CA LEU A 441 -15.61 -23.26 1.03
C LEU A 441 -17.12 -23.17 0.85
N ASP A 442 -17.86 -24.24 1.15
CA ASP A 442 -19.32 -24.15 1.19
C ASP A 442 -19.87 -24.04 2.61
N PHE A 443 -21.12 -23.60 2.73
CA PHE A 443 -21.85 -23.56 4.00
C PHE A 443 -23.36 -23.76 3.77
N ASP A 444 -24.07 -24.14 4.83
CA ASP A 444 -25.53 -24.33 4.82
C ASP A 444 -26.27 -23.17 5.48
N THR A 445 -25.87 -22.78 6.69
CA THR A 445 -26.64 -21.80 7.51
C THR A 445 -25.83 -20.56 7.85
N GLU A 446 -26.55 -19.49 8.21
CA GLU A 446 -25.96 -18.21 8.64
C GLU A 446 -25.10 -18.38 9.90
N GLU A 447 -25.59 -19.12 10.89
CA GLU A 447 -24.90 -19.35 12.15
C GLU A 447 -23.60 -20.13 11.94
N GLU A 448 -23.63 -21.16 11.07
CA GLU A 448 -22.45 -21.94 10.71
C GLU A 448 -21.37 -21.05 10.10
N VAL A 449 -21.71 -20.26 9.08
CA VAL A 449 -20.72 -19.48 8.37
C VAL A 449 -20.11 -18.38 9.23
N ILE A 450 -20.89 -17.74 10.11
CA ILE A 450 -20.38 -16.74 11.05
C ILE A 450 -19.34 -17.37 12.01
N ALA A 451 -19.64 -18.53 12.57
CA ALA A 451 -18.73 -19.23 13.48
C ALA A 451 -17.40 -19.59 12.77
N ARG A 452 -17.50 -20.16 11.56
CA ARG A 452 -16.33 -20.54 10.76
C ARG A 452 -15.54 -19.33 10.23
N ALA A 453 -16.22 -18.27 9.85
CA ALA A 453 -15.59 -17.02 9.42
C ALA A 453 -14.71 -16.42 10.52
N ASN A 454 -15.15 -16.48 11.78
CA ASN A 454 -14.44 -15.96 12.95
C ASN A 454 -13.36 -16.92 13.50
N ASP A 455 -13.35 -18.20 13.08
CA ASP A 455 -12.34 -19.20 13.52
C ASP A 455 -11.01 -18.99 12.80
N THR A 456 -10.35 -17.91 13.13
CA THR A 456 -9.03 -17.52 12.63
C THR A 456 -8.33 -16.61 13.63
N GLU A 457 -6.98 -16.63 13.64
CA GLU A 457 -6.20 -15.65 14.42
C GLU A 457 -6.25 -14.23 13.82
N PHE A 458 -6.66 -14.10 12.57
CA PHE A 458 -6.74 -12.84 11.84
C PHE A 458 -8.07 -12.11 12.02
N GLY A 459 -8.09 -10.83 11.67
CA GLY A 459 -9.29 -10.00 11.70
C GLY A 459 -9.10 -8.67 10.97
N LEU A 460 -8.52 -8.69 9.74
CA LEU A 460 -8.32 -7.47 8.98
C LEU A 460 -9.61 -7.02 8.29
N SER A 461 -10.16 -7.86 7.42
CA SER A 461 -11.36 -7.53 6.64
C SER A 461 -12.36 -8.68 6.62
N ALA A 462 -13.60 -8.37 6.23
CA ALA A 462 -14.65 -9.34 5.96
C ALA A 462 -15.65 -8.77 4.94
N GLY A 463 -16.28 -9.63 4.12
CA GLY A 463 -17.30 -9.21 3.16
C GLY A 463 -18.51 -10.12 3.16
N VAL A 464 -19.66 -9.54 2.81
CA VAL A 464 -20.94 -10.26 2.68
C VAL A 464 -21.65 -9.84 1.41
N PHE A 465 -22.08 -10.81 0.63
CA PHE A 465 -22.93 -10.62 -0.55
C PHE A 465 -24.29 -11.26 -0.32
N THR A 466 -25.35 -10.49 -0.32
CA THR A 466 -26.75 -10.90 -0.17
C THR A 466 -27.67 -9.77 -0.62
N ASN A 467 -28.87 -10.10 -1.10
CA ASN A 467 -29.93 -9.14 -1.39
C ASN A 467 -30.82 -8.84 -0.18
N ASP A 468 -30.69 -9.59 0.94
CA ASP A 468 -31.37 -9.32 2.19
C ASP A 468 -30.58 -8.32 3.03
N PHE A 469 -31.04 -7.07 3.06
CA PHE A 469 -30.43 -5.98 3.83
C PHE A 469 -30.32 -6.29 5.34
N SER A 470 -31.33 -6.93 5.92
CA SER A 470 -31.34 -7.29 7.34
C SER A 470 -30.28 -8.36 7.64
N ARG A 471 -30.15 -9.35 6.77
CA ARG A 471 -29.11 -10.39 6.83
C ARG A 471 -27.72 -9.76 6.74
N ALA A 472 -27.49 -8.89 5.75
CA ALA A 472 -26.21 -8.23 5.55
C ALA A 472 -25.70 -7.57 6.86
N HIS A 473 -26.54 -6.74 7.49
CA HIS A 473 -26.17 -6.05 8.73
C HIS A 473 -26.06 -6.99 9.95
N ARG A 474 -26.90 -8.01 10.04
CA ARG A 474 -26.86 -8.98 11.12
C ARG A 474 -25.58 -9.83 11.08
N VAL A 475 -25.17 -10.25 9.88
CA VAL A 475 -23.94 -11.03 9.67
C VAL A 475 -22.71 -10.17 9.92
N ILE A 476 -22.60 -9.01 9.27
CA ILE A 476 -21.46 -8.09 9.46
C ILE A 476 -21.27 -7.71 10.93
N GLY A 477 -22.36 -7.47 11.66
CA GLY A 477 -22.29 -7.12 13.08
C GLY A 477 -21.73 -8.23 14.00
N GLN A 478 -21.59 -9.45 13.50
CA GLN A 478 -21.03 -10.58 14.23
C GLN A 478 -19.64 -11.03 13.72
N LEU A 479 -19.13 -10.43 12.64
CA LEU A 479 -17.81 -10.75 12.12
C LEU A 479 -16.73 -9.96 12.87
N GLU A 480 -15.67 -10.66 13.26
CA GLU A 480 -14.54 -10.12 14.02
C GLU A 480 -13.46 -9.57 13.07
N ALA A 481 -13.76 -8.49 12.38
CA ALA A 481 -12.89 -7.83 11.44
C ALA A 481 -12.92 -6.30 11.62
N GLY A 482 -11.81 -5.64 11.26
CA GLY A 482 -11.70 -4.19 11.41
C GLY A 482 -12.32 -3.39 10.26
N SER A 483 -12.31 -3.95 9.03
CA SER A 483 -12.92 -3.37 7.83
C SER A 483 -13.93 -4.36 7.23
N CYS A 484 -15.18 -3.94 7.07
CA CYS A 484 -16.25 -4.83 6.62
C CYS A 484 -16.98 -4.25 5.40
N PHE A 485 -17.37 -5.13 4.47
CA PHE A 485 -17.98 -4.76 3.19
C PHE A 485 -19.33 -5.46 3.01
N ILE A 486 -20.31 -4.75 2.46
CA ILE A 486 -21.60 -5.29 2.03
C ILE A 486 -21.75 -5.06 0.53
N ASN A 487 -21.89 -6.14 -0.23
CA ASN A 487 -22.05 -6.13 -1.70
C ASN A 487 -20.95 -5.35 -2.46
N SER A 488 -19.78 -5.18 -1.84
CA SER A 488 -18.53 -4.67 -2.40
C SER A 488 -17.34 -5.37 -1.76
N TYR A 489 -16.11 -5.11 -2.21
CA TYR A 489 -14.89 -5.60 -1.57
C TYR A 489 -13.67 -4.75 -1.93
N ASN A 490 -12.73 -4.61 -0.98
CA ASN A 490 -11.46 -3.87 -1.09
C ASN A 490 -11.60 -2.34 -1.33
N ASP A 491 -12.75 -1.75 -1.08
CA ASP A 491 -12.87 -0.30 -1.05
C ASP A 491 -12.12 0.26 0.18
N ALA A 492 -11.19 1.18 -0.04
CA ALA A 492 -10.38 1.76 1.04
C ALA A 492 -10.25 3.29 0.92
N PRO A 493 -11.37 4.04 0.99
CA PRO A 493 -11.33 5.50 0.95
C PRO A 493 -10.63 6.03 2.21
N VAL A 494 -9.83 7.09 2.04
CA VAL A 494 -9.02 7.66 3.14
C VAL A 494 -9.84 8.29 4.26
N GLU A 495 -11.11 8.55 4.04
CA GLU A 495 -12.08 9.02 5.05
C GLU A 495 -12.53 7.92 6.00
N ALA A 496 -12.42 6.64 5.60
CA ALA A 496 -12.77 5.50 6.42
C ALA A 496 -11.56 4.97 7.20
N PRO A 497 -11.74 4.52 8.46
CA PRO A 497 -10.64 3.92 9.21
C PRO A 497 -10.28 2.57 8.61
N PHE A 498 -8.99 2.33 8.39
CA PHE A 498 -8.45 1.05 7.93
C PHE A 498 -7.62 0.40 9.03
N GLY A 499 -7.73 -0.91 9.19
CA GLY A 499 -6.89 -1.70 10.11
C GLY A 499 -7.62 -2.85 10.76
N GLY A 500 -6.83 -3.79 11.27
CA GLY A 500 -7.31 -5.06 11.80
C GLY A 500 -7.57 -5.10 13.29
N VAL A 501 -8.16 -6.21 13.71
CA VAL A 501 -8.24 -6.69 15.10
C VAL A 501 -7.48 -8.01 15.21
N LYS A 502 -7.42 -8.62 16.40
CA LYS A 502 -6.68 -9.87 16.64
C LYS A 502 -5.21 -9.75 16.17
N ALA A 503 -4.67 -10.76 15.49
CA ALA A 503 -3.29 -10.75 14.97
C ALA A 503 -3.08 -9.85 13.74
N SER A 504 -4.15 -9.32 13.13
CA SER A 504 -4.06 -8.45 11.94
C SER A 504 -3.64 -7.02 12.25
N GLY A 505 -3.64 -6.58 13.51
CA GLY A 505 -3.08 -5.27 13.80
C GLY A 505 -3.51 -4.60 15.08
N VAL A 506 -2.89 -3.43 15.30
CA VAL A 506 -3.14 -2.54 16.44
C VAL A 506 -3.19 -1.10 15.95
N GLY A 507 -4.23 -0.36 16.31
CA GLY A 507 -4.47 0.98 15.83
C GLY A 507 -5.28 1.01 14.53
N ARG A 508 -5.34 2.19 13.92
CA ARG A 508 -6.00 2.40 12.62
C ARG A 508 -5.18 3.38 11.79
N GLU A 509 -5.13 3.13 10.50
CA GLU A 509 -4.71 4.10 9.48
C GLU A 509 -5.94 4.78 8.89
N ASN A 510 -5.72 5.91 8.22
CA ASN A 510 -6.77 6.73 7.62
C ASN A 510 -7.82 7.27 8.62
N SER A 511 -8.76 8.04 8.10
CA SER A 511 -9.80 8.76 8.82
C SER A 511 -9.30 9.60 10.02
N LYS A 512 -10.22 10.16 10.76
CA LYS A 512 -9.93 10.88 12.03
C LYS A 512 -9.34 9.95 13.10
N GLU A 513 -9.52 8.63 12.98
CA GLU A 513 -9.00 7.68 13.95
C GLU A 513 -7.46 7.67 13.94
N ALA A 514 -6.81 7.82 12.79
CA ALA A 514 -5.36 7.89 12.70
C ALA A 514 -4.76 9.02 13.55
N ILE A 515 -5.45 10.15 13.70
CA ILE A 515 -5.00 11.28 14.53
C ILE A 515 -4.74 10.86 15.98
N LYS A 516 -5.55 9.94 16.52
CA LYS A 516 -5.38 9.44 17.90
C LYS A 516 -4.07 8.66 18.08
N HIS A 517 -3.55 8.10 17.00
CA HIS A 517 -2.32 7.33 16.99
C HIS A 517 -1.07 8.15 16.67
N PHE A 518 -1.23 9.37 16.14
CA PHE A 518 -0.13 10.28 15.80
C PHE A 518 -0.10 11.56 16.66
N SER A 519 -0.93 11.63 17.71
CA SER A 519 -0.95 12.73 18.68
C SER A 519 -1.24 12.22 20.08
N GLN A 520 -0.87 13.01 21.08
CA GLN A 520 -1.20 12.77 22.49
C GLN A 520 -2.03 13.90 23.06
N VAL A 521 -2.79 13.62 24.11
CA VAL A 521 -3.63 14.59 24.79
C VAL A 521 -2.94 15.04 26.08
N LYS A 522 -2.81 16.36 26.28
CA LYS A 522 -2.41 16.98 27.53
C LYS A 522 -3.63 17.65 28.17
N SER A 523 -3.90 17.38 29.44
CA SER A 523 -4.94 18.06 30.20
C SER A 523 -4.33 19.17 31.05
N VAL A 524 -4.94 20.36 31.03
CA VAL A 524 -4.54 21.53 31.82
C VAL A 524 -5.71 21.92 32.71
N TYR A 525 -5.48 21.81 34.02
CA TYR A 525 -6.45 22.18 35.06
C TYR A 525 -6.25 23.64 35.42
N VAL A 526 -7.31 24.42 35.37
CA VAL A 526 -7.31 25.84 35.74
C VAL A 526 -8.24 26.02 36.93
N ARG A 527 -7.65 26.48 38.04
CA ARG A 527 -8.39 26.82 39.25
C ARG A 527 -8.48 28.35 39.40
N MET A 528 -9.67 28.85 39.69
CA MET A 528 -9.92 30.29 39.85
C MET A 528 -9.77 30.76 41.29
N GLY A 529 -9.79 29.87 42.27
CA GLY A 529 -9.60 30.17 43.70
C GLY A 529 -8.26 29.72 44.23
N ASP A 530 -8.02 29.99 45.52
CA ASP A 530 -6.82 29.58 46.24
C ASP A 530 -6.78 28.06 46.44
N VAL A 531 -5.58 27.51 46.50
CA VAL A 531 -5.36 26.10 46.84
C VAL A 531 -5.17 25.98 48.33
N GLU A 532 -6.12 25.31 48.99
CA GLU A 532 -5.99 24.99 50.40
C GLU A 532 -4.95 23.86 50.57
N ALA A 533 -4.00 24.08 51.48
CA ALA A 533 -3.03 23.06 51.86
C ALA A 533 -3.70 21.97 52.70
N ALA A 534 -3.24 20.73 52.54
CA ALA A 534 -3.80 19.59 53.27
C ALA A 534 -3.45 19.62 54.78
N PHE A 535 -2.48 20.42 55.17
CA PHE A 535 -2.01 20.63 56.55
C PHE A 535 -1.27 21.94 56.68
#